data_68295233cf0e9390313482c932584938
#
_entry.id   68295233cf0e9390313482c932584938
#
_cell.length_a   1.000
_cell.length_b   1.000
_cell.length_c   1.000
_cell.angle_alpha   90.00
_cell.angle_beta   90.00
_cell.angle_gamma   90.00
#
_symmetry.space_group_name_H-M   'P 1'
#
loop_
_entity.id
_entity.type
_entity.pdbx_description
1 polymer ?
#
loop_
_entity_poly.entity_id
_entity_poly.type
_entity_poly.pdbx_seq_one_letter_code
_entity_poly.pdbx_strand_id
1 'polypeptide(L)'
;MTPDSPLMPVVLRRRSSLALALCLLCVLCPQTLSAQAPAPGLPITKPSDVGLSLQRLSAIGDWLRAEVAAKRIPGAVVMVARGGKLAYVEAVGQRDPTIPAAMKTDDLFRIYSMTKPVVSVAALMLVEDGRLLLEAPVARYIPAFANVKVGIEKTDAQGNKTLDLVAPRRAMTVQDLLRHTSGLTYGFFGDGLVKKAYQDANISAGGNQTLAEFADRIAQMPLAYQPGSTWDYSNSTDVLGRVIEVASGQSLYTHLKARLLDPLGMTDTTFYVPEPARQARIAEPWPDDRSIGVNAPVFDPRQIMPMESGGGGLVSSAPDYARFLLMLRNGGQLDGKRYLSPATLAFMTTDHLSPAVLKTPLYLPGPGYGFGLGFAVRTSAGEAAYPASPGEFYWGGAGGTYMWVDPAQDLFVVFMMQSPRQRVPYRSVLRNMVNAAVIERLPAAR
;
A
#
# COMPACT_ATOMS: atom_id res chain seq x y z
N MET A 1 -42.18 -32.76 73.35
CA MET A 1 -42.78 -31.90 74.41
C MET A 1 -42.90 -30.51 73.85
N THR A 2 -44.09 -30.18 73.45
CA THR A 2 -44.59 -28.82 73.21
C THR A 2 -44.68 -28.09 74.53
N PRO A 3 -45.02 -26.82 74.73
CA PRO A 3 -45.84 -25.92 73.90
C PRO A 3 -45.28 -24.48 73.81
N ASP A 4 -45.79 -23.63 73.11
CA ASP A 4 -47.00 -22.80 72.95
C ASP A 4 -46.65 -21.35 72.54
N SER A 5 -47.40 -20.90 71.59
CA SER A 5 -47.50 -19.49 71.16
C SER A 5 -48.15 -18.61 72.27
N PRO A 6 -48.14 -17.27 72.12
CA PRO A 6 -49.31 -16.68 71.50
C PRO A 6 -49.10 -15.44 70.61
N LEU A 7 -50.14 -15.26 69.80
CA LEU A 7 -50.45 -14.17 68.88
C LEU A 7 -50.77 -12.83 69.58
N MET A 8 -50.61 -11.71 68.82
CA MET A 8 -51.49 -10.52 68.71
C MET A 8 -50.71 -9.17 68.85
N PRO A 9 -51.19 -8.07 68.31
CA PRO A 9 -52.04 -7.83 67.14
C PRO A 9 -51.51 -6.77 66.13
N VAL A 10 -52.15 -6.74 64.96
CA VAL A 10 -52.08 -5.77 63.90
C VAL A 10 -52.46 -4.36 64.35
N VAL A 11 -51.63 -3.35 64.03
CA VAL A 11 -52.06 -1.94 63.97
C VAL A 11 -51.79 -1.40 62.58
N LEU A 12 -52.86 -1.23 61.82
CA LEU A 12 -52.86 -0.47 60.55
C LEU A 12 -52.60 1.01 60.87
N ARG A 13 -51.49 1.54 60.21
CA ARG A 13 -51.38 2.99 60.01
C ARG A 13 -51.22 3.25 58.55
N ARG A 14 -52.28 3.79 57.95
CA ARG A 14 -52.24 4.47 56.61
C ARG A 14 -51.23 5.59 56.69
N ARG A 15 -50.28 5.58 55.77
CA ARG A 15 -49.54 6.78 55.37
C ARG A 15 -49.58 6.91 53.86
N SER A 16 -50.00 8.09 53.50
CA SER A 16 -50.27 8.63 52.18
C SER A 16 -49.09 8.44 51.20
N SER A 17 -49.41 7.93 50.02
CA SER A 17 -48.49 7.83 48.87
C SER A 17 -48.31 9.19 48.26
N LEU A 18 -47.12 9.78 48.36
CA LEU A 18 -46.65 10.84 47.46
C LEU A 18 -45.82 10.15 46.38
N ALA A 19 -46.39 9.97 45.18
CA ALA A 19 -45.69 9.50 44.01
C ALA A 19 -44.80 10.62 43.49
N LEU A 20 -43.47 10.48 43.65
CA LEU A 20 -42.49 11.31 42.99
C LEU A 20 -42.23 10.73 41.60
N ALA A 21 -42.90 11.29 40.59
CA ALA A 21 -42.60 11.00 39.19
C ALA A 21 -41.26 11.63 38.81
N LEU A 22 -40.21 10.82 38.79
CA LEU A 22 -38.90 11.22 38.25
C LEU A 22 -39.00 11.15 36.73
N CYS A 23 -39.27 12.27 36.07
CA CYS A 23 -39.11 12.42 34.62
C CYS A 23 -37.67 12.26 34.27
N LEU A 24 -37.26 11.09 33.73
CA LEU A 24 -36.03 10.94 32.96
C LEU A 24 -36.19 11.73 31.65
N LEU A 25 -35.76 12.97 31.62
CA LEU A 25 -35.47 13.67 30.39
C LEU A 25 -34.21 13.05 29.80
N CYS A 26 -34.38 12.07 28.89
CA CYS A 26 -33.33 11.71 27.93
C CYS A 26 -33.08 12.93 27.05
N VAL A 27 -32.06 13.70 27.36
CA VAL A 27 -31.50 14.71 26.46
C VAL A 27 -30.86 13.91 25.30
N LEU A 28 -31.64 13.70 24.24
CA LEU A 28 -31.13 13.35 22.93
C LEU A 28 -30.26 14.55 22.44
N CYS A 29 -28.97 14.52 22.77
CA CYS A 29 -28.00 15.35 22.06
C CYS A 29 -28.03 14.87 20.60
N PRO A 30 -28.42 15.71 19.64
CA PRO A 30 -28.20 15.38 18.26
C PRO A 30 -26.67 15.33 18.08
N GLN A 31 -26.13 14.13 17.88
CA GLN A 31 -24.79 14.00 17.32
C GLN A 31 -24.89 14.59 15.91
N THR A 32 -24.56 15.87 15.81
CA THR A 32 -24.23 16.47 14.50
C THR A 32 -23.06 15.68 13.95
N LEU A 33 -23.34 14.78 13.00
CA LEU A 33 -22.29 14.31 12.09
C LEU A 33 -21.72 15.58 11.46
N SER A 34 -20.59 16.03 11.98
CA SER A 34 -19.80 17.04 11.35
C SER A 34 -19.35 16.46 10.02
N ALA A 35 -20.01 16.84 8.94
CA ALA A 35 -19.53 16.55 7.60
C ALA A 35 -18.12 17.15 7.54
N GLN A 36 -17.11 16.28 7.52
CA GLN A 36 -15.72 16.67 7.44
C GLN A 36 -15.56 17.44 6.13
N ALA A 37 -15.13 18.70 6.23
CA ALA A 37 -14.88 19.51 5.04
C ALA A 37 -13.94 18.72 4.11
N PRO A 38 -14.14 18.73 2.79
CA PRO A 38 -13.24 18.05 1.86
C PRO A 38 -11.82 18.51 2.14
N ALA A 39 -10.90 17.56 2.21
CA ALA A 39 -9.49 17.85 2.49
C ALA A 39 -8.97 18.88 1.48
N PRO A 40 -8.21 19.91 1.92
CA PRO A 40 -7.66 20.91 1.02
C PRO A 40 -6.81 20.22 -0.04
N GLY A 41 -7.03 20.58 -1.32
CA GLY A 41 -6.20 20.10 -2.43
C GLY A 41 -4.72 20.48 -2.23
N LEU A 42 -3.81 19.88 -3.01
CA LEU A 42 -2.43 20.33 -3.03
C LEU A 42 -2.37 21.80 -3.46
N PRO A 43 -1.53 22.64 -2.81
CA PRO A 43 -1.29 24.01 -3.30
C PRO A 43 -0.82 23.97 -4.76
N ILE A 44 -1.42 24.77 -5.62
CA ILE A 44 -1.08 24.87 -7.04
C ILE A 44 -0.06 25.99 -7.25
N THR A 45 0.87 25.80 -8.20
CA THR A 45 1.85 26.83 -8.59
C THR A 45 2.12 26.78 -10.09
N LYS A 46 2.70 27.84 -10.64
CA LYS A 46 3.24 27.79 -12.00
C LYS A 46 4.55 26.98 -11.99
N PRO A 47 4.81 26.18 -13.02
CA PRO A 47 6.07 25.41 -13.12
C PRO A 47 7.33 26.27 -12.93
N SER A 48 7.36 27.48 -13.53
CA SER A 48 8.47 28.43 -13.41
C SER A 48 8.78 28.82 -11.97
N ASP A 49 7.75 28.94 -11.12
CA ASP A 49 7.91 29.38 -9.73
C ASP A 49 8.64 28.36 -8.85
N VAL A 50 8.75 27.13 -9.35
CA VAL A 50 9.44 26.02 -8.70
C VAL A 50 10.56 25.42 -9.56
N GLY A 51 11.09 26.19 -10.50
CA GLY A 51 12.23 25.83 -11.34
C GLY A 51 11.95 24.67 -12.30
N LEU A 52 10.72 24.58 -12.82
CA LEU A 52 10.32 23.61 -13.83
C LEU A 52 9.95 24.29 -15.16
N SER A 53 10.30 23.65 -16.28
CA SER A 53 9.94 24.10 -17.63
C SER A 53 8.52 23.64 -17.97
N LEU A 54 7.60 24.59 -18.16
CA LEU A 54 6.24 24.31 -18.65
C LEU A 54 6.28 23.59 -20.02
N GLN A 55 7.14 24.04 -20.95
CA GLN A 55 7.28 23.43 -22.26
C GLN A 55 7.65 21.94 -22.17
N ARG A 56 8.59 21.59 -21.29
CA ARG A 56 9.01 20.21 -21.09
C ARG A 56 7.92 19.37 -20.40
N LEU A 57 7.20 19.94 -19.45
CA LEU A 57 6.06 19.27 -18.79
C LEU A 57 4.92 19.04 -19.80
N SER A 58 4.59 20.04 -20.63
CA SER A 58 3.55 19.90 -21.64
C SER A 58 3.87 18.79 -22.66
N ALA A 59 5.14 18.57 -22.98
CA ALA A 59 5.56 17.47 -23.84
C ALA A 59 5.21 16.09 -23.26
N ILE A 60 5.03 15.96 -21.94
CA ILE A 60 4.52 14.72 -21.29
C ILE A 60 3.08 14.47 -21.73
N GLY A 61 2.22 15.50 -21.68
CA GLY A 61 0.84 15.41 -22.14
C GLY A 61 0.75 15.09 -23.63
N ASP A 62 1.60 15.73 -24.46
CA ASP A 62 1.66 15.45 -25.91
C ASP A 62 2.05 14.00 -26.20
N TRP A 63 3.07 13.49 -25.50
CA TRP A 63 3.46 12.09 -25.58
C TRP A 63 2.32 11.17 -25.17
N LEU A 64 1.67 11.39 -24.03
CA LEU A 64 0.56 10.56 -23.57
C LEU A 64 -0.62 10.59 -24.54
N ARG A 65 -0.96 11.75 -25.14
CA ARG A 65 -1.98 11.87 -26.18
C ARG A 65 -1.65 11.06 -27.43
N ALA A 66 -0.37 11.08 -27.85
CA ALA A 66 0.09 10.27 -28.98
C ALA A 66 -0.01 8.76 -28.68
N GLU A 67 0.28 8.34 -27.43
CA GLU A 67 0.15 6.96 -27.00
C GLU A 67 -1.32 6.48 -26.98
N VAL A 68 -2.23 7.36 -26.54
CA VAL A 68 -3.68 7.11 -26.59
C VAL A 68 -4.17 7.01 -28.04
N ALA A 69 -3.78 7.96 -28.90
CA ALA A 69 -4.14 7.95 -30.32
C ALA A 69 -3.64 6.69 -31.05
N ALA A 70 -2.48 6.19 -30.67
CA ALA A 70 -1.91 4.94 -31.18
C ALA A 70 -2.52 3.67 -30.53
N LYS A 71 -3.52 3.83 -29.65
CA LYS A 71 -4.19 2.74 -28.90
C LYS A 71 -3.25 1.87 -28.06
N ARG A 72 -2.11 2.41 -27.62
CA ARG A 72 -1.19 1.69 -26.73
C ARG A 72 -1.66 1.69 -25.28
N ILE A 73 -2.29 2.81 -24.84
CA ILE A 73 -2.94 2.92 -23.53
C ILE A 73 -4.36 3.48 -23.69
N PRO A 74 -5.32 3.15 -22.82
CA PRO A 74 -6.65 3.76 -22.86
C PRO A 74 -6.61 5.22 -22.41
N GLY A 75 -5.85 5.51 -21.37
CA GLY A 75 -5.70 6.84 -20.78
C GLY A 75 -4.77 6.83 -19.59
N ALA A 76 -4.41 8.01 -19.10
CA ALA A 76 -3.54 8.18 -17.96
C ALA A 76 -3.80 9.52 -17.25
N VAL A 77 -3.39 9.58 -15.96
CA VAL A 77 -3.26 10.81 -15.18
C VAL A 77 -1.82 10.94 -14.69
N VAL A 78 -1.24 12.12 -14.85
CA VAL A 78 0.08 12.46 -14.31
C VAL A 78 -0.01 13.71 -13.44
N MET A 79 0.64 13.68 -12.27
CA MET A 79 0.82 14.84 -11.40
C MET A 79 2.31 14.98 -11.09
N VAL A 80 2.84 16.21 -11.26
CA VAL A 80 4.21 16.57 -10.88
C VAL A 80 4.14 17.70 -9.86
N ALA A 81 4.70 17.46 -8.68
CA ALA A 81 4.78 18.45 -7.61
C ALA A 81 6.24 18.73 -7.24
N ARG A 82 6.55 19.99 -6.97
CA ARG A 82 7.87 20.42 -6.53
C ARG A 82 7.75 21.55 -5.51
N GLY A 83 8.65 21.57 -4.53
CA GLY A 83 8.56 22.56 -3.45
C GLY A 83 7.26 22.42 -2.62
N GLY A 84 6.69 21.21 -2.53
CA GLY A 84 5.41 20.94 -1.87
C GLY A 84 4.18 21.47 -2.60
N LYS A 85 4.30 21.90 -3.87
CA LYS A 85 3.23 22.47 -4.68
C LYS A 85 3.03 21.70 -5.97
N LEU A 86 1.77 21.53 -6.38
CA LEU A 86 1.41 20.91 -7.65
C LEU A 86 1.72 21.87 -8.81
N ALA A 87 2.73 21.52 -9.61
CA ALA A 87 3.20 22.35 -10.72
C ALA A 87 2.62 21.90 -12.07
N TYR A 88 2.20 20.64 -12.19
CA TYR A 88 1.64 20.11 -13.42
C TYR A 88 0.67 18.98 -13.12
N VAL A 89 -0.47 18.99 -13.83
CA VAL A 89 -1.45 17.93 -13.83
C VAL A 89 -2.01 17.77 -15.23
N GLU A 90 -2.12 16.52 -15.67
CA GLU A 90 -2.70 16.20 -16.98
C GLU A 90 -3.48 14.90 -16.87
N ALA A 91 -4.67 14.86 -17.48
CA ALA A 91 -5.49 13.67 -17.68
C ALA A 91 -5.77 13.51 -19.16
N VAL A 92 -5.46 12.35 -19.73
CA VAL A 92 -5.59 12.10 -21.17
C VAL A 92 -6.30 10.80 -21.45
N GLY A 93 -6.99 10.75 -22.62
CA GLY A 93 -7.62 9.54 -23.11
C GLY A 93 -8.96 9.22 -22.46
N GLN A 94 -9.29 7.95 -22.39
CA GLN A 94 -10.53 7.41 -21.86
C GLN A 94 -10.30 6.71 -20.54
N ARG A 95 -11.21 6.91 -19.59
CA ARG A 95 -11.25 6.16 -18.33
C ARG A 95 -11.61 4.69 -18.58
N ASP A 96 -12.59 4.47 -19.43
CA ASP A 96 -13.00 3.15 -19.89
C ASP A 96 -12.99 3.14 -21.44
N PRO A 97 -12.14 2.31 -22.06
CA PRO A 97 -12.03 2.28 -23.51
C PRO A 97 -13.25 1.66 -24.22
N THR A 98 -14.21 1.10 -23.49
CA THR A 98 -15.42 0.47 -24.05
C THR A 98 -16.60 1.43 -24.14
N ILE A 99 -16.50 2.60 -23.49
CA ILE A 99 -17.54 3.64 -23.49
C ILE A 99 -16.93 5.03 -23.70
N PRO A 100 -17.66 6.01 -24.24
CA PRO A 100 -17.17 7.38 -24.41
C PRO A 100 -17.09 8.11 -23.06
N ALA A 101 -16.06 7.85 -22.29
CA ALA A 101 -15.85 8.41 -20.96
C ALA A 101 -14.44 8.98 -20.84
N ALA A 102 -14.28 10.30 -21.01
CA ALA A 102 -12.98 10.97 -20.87
C ALA A 102 -12.37 10.73 -19.50
N MET A 103 -11.06 10.53 -19.47
CA MET A 103 -10.27 10.43 -18.24
C MET A 103 -10.34 11.73 -17.44
N LYS A 104 -10.49 11.62 -16.12
CA LYS A 104 -10.45 12.74 -15.18
C LYS A 104 -9.34 12.55 -14.16
N THR A 105 -8.88 13.63 -13.58
CA THR A 105 -7.80 13.62 -12.59
C THR A 105 -8.14 12.87 -11.32
N ASP A 106 -9.43 12.80 -10.98
CA ASP A 106 -9.97 12.14 -9.79
C ASP A 106 -10.54 10.74 -10.08
N ASP A 107 -10.32 10.17 -11.26
CA ASP A 107 -10.71 8.80 -11.56
C ASP A 107 -9.97 7.79 -10.67
N LEU A 108 -10.59 6.64 -10.46
CA LEU A 108 -10.14 5.61 -9.52
C LEU A 108 -9.31 4.54 -10.24
N PHE A 109 -8.15 4.26 -9.69
CA PHE A 109 -7.22 3.28 -10.24
C PHE A 109 -6.94 2.16 -9.25
N ARG A 110 -6.88 0.92 -9.72
CA ARG A 110 -6.30 -0.18 -8.97
C ARG A 110 -4.81 0.10 -8.83
N ILE A 111 -4.37 0.46 -7.62
CA ILE A 111 -2.96 0.86 -7.42
C ILE A 111 -2.02 -0.32 -7.19
N TYR A 112 -2.58 -1.53 -7.04
CA TYR A 112 -1.79 -2.76 -6.84
C TYR A 112 -0.67 -2.56 -5.81
N SER A 113 0.56 -2.83 -6.20
CA SER A 113 1.71 -2.79 -5.29
C SER A 113 2.05 -1.40 -4.73
N MET A 114 1.44 -0.32 -5.22
CA MET A 114 1.48 0.97 -4.52
C MET A 114 0.69 0.96 -3.20
N THR A 115 -0.07 -0.10 -2.91
CA THR A 115 -0.62 -0.42 -1.58
C THR A 115 0.48 -0.61 -0.53
N LYS A 116 1.60 -1.24 -0.91
CA LYS A 116 2.68 -1.62 0.01
C LYS A 116 3.28 -0.44 0.79
N PRO A 117 3.61 0.70 0.16
CA PRO A 117 4.04 1.89 0.89
C PRO A 117 3.04 2.37 1.95
N VAL A 118 1.75 2.37 1.61
CA VAL A 118 0.68 2.81 2.54
C VAL A 118 0.61 1.89 3.76
N VAL A 119 0.63 0.58 3.53
CA VAL A 119 0.62 -0.44 4.60
C VAL A 119 1.91 -0.39 5.41
N SER A 120 3.06 -0.15 4.78
CA SER A 120 4.34 -0.02 5.47
C SER A 120 4.39 1.20 6.39
N VAL A 121 3.85 2.36 5.96
CA VAL A 121 3.71 3.54 6.82
C VAL A 121 2.83 3.23 8.02
N ALA A 122 1.69 2.56 7.83
CA ALA A 122 0.80 2.19 8.93
C ALA A 122 1.47 1.21 9.92
N ALA A 123 2.29 0.27 9.44
CA ALA A 123 3.08 -0.60 10.30
C ALA A 123 4.09 0.21 11.13
N LEU A 124 4.79 1.18 10.52
CA LEU A 124 5.75 2.02 11.24
C LEU A 124 5.08 2.98 12.23
N MET A 125 3.84 3.41 11.99
CA MET A 125 3.04 4.12 12.99
C MET A 125 2.82 3.26 14.24
N LEU A 126 2.53 1.95 14.07
CA LEU A 126 2.42 1.02 15.19
C LEU A 126 3.77 0.77 15.88
N VAL A 127 4.89 0.87 15.15
CA VAL A 127 6.23 0.82 15.75
C VAL A 127 6.46 2.04 16.64
N GLU A 128 6.13 3.25 16.18
CA GLU A 128 6.23 4.48 16.98
C GLU A 128 5.29 4.45 18.20
N ASP A 129 4.11 3.81 18.07
CA ASP A 129 3.18 3.59 19.19
C ASP A 129 3.67 2.51 20.19
N GLY A 130 4.81 1.83 19.94
CA GLY A 130 5.33 0.73 20.78
C GLY A 130 4.52 -0.56 20.70
N ARG A 131 3.60 -0.69 19.74
CA ARG A 131 2.72 -1.85 19.55
C ARG A 131 3.27 -2.90 18.61
N LEU A 132 4.26 -2.55 17.81
CA LEU A 132 4.94 -3.40 16.84
C LEU A 132 6.46 -3.27 16.99
N LEU A 133 7.18 -4.38 16.93
CA LEU A 133 8.65 -4.41 16.97
C LEU A 133 9.18 -4.97 15.65
N LEU A 134 10.11 -4.28 15.03
CA LEU A 134 10.68 -4.70 13.74
C LEU A 134 11.50 -5.99 13.84
N GLU A 135 12.24 -6.17 14.94
CA GLU A 135 13.04 -7.35 15.20
C GLU A 135 12.24 -8.55 15.73
N ALA A 136 10.97 -8.34 16.10
CA ALA A 136 10.14 -9.42 16.60
C ALA A 136 9.90 -10.50 15.54
N PRO A 137 9.96 -11.78 15.93
CA PRO A 137 9.52 -12.86 15.06
C PRO A 137 8.07 -12.68 14.62
N VAL A 138 7.78 -12.93 13.35
CA VAL A 138 6.39 -12.90 12.81
C VAL A 138 5.50 -13.84 13.61
N ALA A 139 6.04 -14.97 14.08
CA ALA A 139 5.33 -15.94 14.92
C ALA A 139 4.79 -15.36 16.24
N ARG A 140 5.32 -14.23 16.72
CA ARG A 140 4.76 -13.51 17.88
C ARG A 140 3.34 -13.01 17.63
N TYR A 141 3.07 -12.62 16.38
CA TYR A 141 1.77 -12.07 15.95
C TYR A 141 0.91 -13.12 15.25
N ILE A 142 1.55 -14.03 14.51
CA ILE A 142 0.89 -15.10 13.73
C ILE A 142 1.57 -16.42 14.09
N PRO A 143 1.05 -17.18 15.10
CA PRO A 143 1.69 -18.38 15.61
C PRO A 143 2.00 -19.45 14.57
N ALA A 144 1.23 -19.54 13.48
CA ALA A 144 1.45 -20.47 12.38
C ALA A 144 2.86 -20.36 11.76
N PHE A 145 3.51 -19.18 11.82
CA PHE A 145 4.88 -18.98 11.33
C PHE A 145 5.99 -19.54 12.24
N ALA A 146 5.66 -20.12 13.41
CA ALA A 146 6.67 -20.73 14.29
C ALA A 146 7.33 -21.97 13.69
N ASN A 147 6.63 -22.70 12.82
CA ASN A 147 7.06 -24.00 12.30
C ASN A 147 7.35 -24.00 10.78
N VAL A 148 7.49 -22.83 10.16
CA VAL A 148 7.82 -22.73 8.74
C VAL A 148 9.13 -23.45 8.42
N LYS A 149 9.22 -23.99 7.20
CA LYS A 149 10.41 -24.68 6.68
C LYS A 149 10.95 -23.95 5.47
N VAL A 150 12.23 -24.08 5.21
CA VAL A 150 12.86 -23.57 3.98
C VAL A 150 13.02 -24.73 3.01
N GLY A 151 12.58 -24.53 1.78
CA GLY A 151 12.75 -25.49 0.71
C GLY A 151 14.14 -25.37 0.07
N ILE A 152 14.86 -26.48 0.05
CA ILE A 152 16.17 -26.59 -0.62
C ILE A 152 16.01 -27.52 -1.81
N GLU A 153 16.15 -26.97 -3.01
CA GLU A 153 16.11 -27.77 -4.25
C GLU A 153 17.42 -28.55 -4.39
N LYS A 154 17.28 -29.84 -4.67
CA LYS A 154 18.37 -30.74 -5.03
C LYS A 154 18.10 -31.33 -6.41
N THR A 155 19.17 -31.52 -7.20
CA THR A 155 19.10 -32.18 -8.50
C THR A 155 19.95 -33.44 -8.41
N ASP A 156 19.38 -34.59 -8.73
CA ASP A 156 20.10 -35.86 -8.78
C ASP A 156 20.97 -35.98 -10.06
N ALA A 157 21.74 -37.05 -10.16
CA ALA A 157 22.59 -37.33 -11.32
C ALA A 157 21.81 -37.53 -12.62
N GLN A 158 20.52 -37.84 -12.54
CA GLN A 158 19.60 -38.01 -13.66
C GLN A 158 18.86 -36.72 -14.05
N GLY A 159 19.09 -35.63 -13.30
CA GLY A 159 18.45 -34.32 -13.53
C GLY A 159 17.09 -34.16 -12.87
N ASN A 160 16.62 -35.12 -12.06
CA ASN A 160 15.37 -34.98 -11.32
C ASN A 160 15.55 -34.04 -10.14
N LYS A 161 14.59 -33.14 -9.98
CA LYS A 161 14.59 -32.17 -8.89
C LYS A 161 13.74 -32.65 -7.72
N THR A 162 14.26 -32.55 -6.52
CA THR A 162 13.56 -32.82 -5.26
C THR A 162 13.64 -31.60 -4.33
N LEU A 163 12.70 -31.51 -3.38
CA LEU A 163 12.63 -30.43 -2.41
C LEU A 163 12.81 -30.97 -1.00
N ASP A 164 13.95 -30.67 -0.39
CA ASP A 164 14.19 -30.95 1.02
C ASP A 164 13.66 -29.79 1.88
N LEU A 165 13.00 -30.10 2.98
CA LEU A 165 12.46 -29.11 3.92
C LEU A 165 13.35 -29.06 5.17
N VAL A 166 14.05 -27.94 5.34
CA VAL A 166 14.95 -27.71 6.49
C VAL A 166 14.41 -26.62 7.42
N ALA A 167 14.87 -26.59 8.66
CA ALA A 167 14.56 -25.49 9.58
C ALA A 167 15.21 -24.19 9.12
N PRO A 168 14.54 -23.03 9.32
CA PRO A 168 15.19 -21.74 9.12
C PRO A 168 16.40 -21.58 10.06
N ARG A 169 17.43 -20.88 9.59
CA ARG A 169 18.62 -20.54 10.43
C ARG A 169 18.28 -19.54 11.54
N ARG A 170 17.27 -18.71 11.32
CA ARG A 170 16.65 -17.81 12.30
C ARG A 170 15.17 -17.63 12.00
N ALA A 171 14.43 -17.12 12.96
CA ALA A 171 13.05 -16.74 12.73
C ALA A 171 12.94 -15.58 11.71
N MET A 172 11.86 -15.59 10.94
CA MET A 172 11.43 -14.48 10.10
C MET A 172 10.96 -13.33 10.99
N THR A 173 11.44 -12.11 10.74
CA THR A 173 11.06 -10.91 11.50
C THR A 173 10.08 -10.03 10.75
N VAL A 174 9.42 -9.10 11.46
CA VAL A 174 8.57 -8.07 10.85
C VAL A 174 9.38 -7.21 9.86
N GLN A 175 10.63 -6.89 10.18
CA GLN A 175 11.52 -6.15 9.27
C GLN A 175 11.77 -6.93 7.97
N ASP A 176 11.89 -8.25 8.03
CA ASP A 176 12.04 -9.08 6.83
C ASP A 176 10.81 -9.01 5.91
N LEU A 177 9.60 -8.87 6.47
CA LEU A 177 8.39 -8.66 5.68
C LEU A 177 8.44 -7.31 4.95
N LEU A 178 8.81 -6.23 5.65
CA LEU A 178 8.87 -4.88 5.11
C LEU A 178 9.89 -4.71 3.98
N ARG A 179 11.01 -5.44 4.03
CA ARG A 179 12.09 -5.34 3.04
C ARG A 179 12.19 -6.52 2.08
N HIS A 180 11.18 -7.41 2.04
CA HIS A 180 11.13 -8.59 1.16
C HIS A 180 12.31 -9.56 1.30
N THR A 181 12.83 -9.75 2.53
CA THR A 181 13.85 -10.76 2.84
C THR A 181 13.31 -11.87 3.74
N SER A 182 12.00 -12.03 3.79
CA SER A 182 11.29 -12.99 4.64
C SER A 182 11.51 -14.45 4.24
N GLY A 183 11.90 -14.70 2.99
CA GLY A 183 11.92 -16.01 2.36
C GLY A 183 10.59 -16.42 1.74
N LEU A 184 9.50 -15.69 1.98
CA LEU A 184 8.25 -15.84 1.23
C LEU A 184 8.47 -15.45 -0.24
N THR A 185 7.60 -15.95 -1.13
CA THR A 185 7.67 -15.66 -2.57
C THR A 185 6.28 -15.42 -3.15
N TYR A 186 6.23 -15.03 -4.42
CA TYR A 186 5.07 -15.17 -5.29
C TYR A 186 5.25 -16.38 -6.19
N GLY A 187 4.24 -17.24 -6.31
CA GLY A 187 4.29 -18.41 -7.19
C GLY A 187 4.44 -18.08 -8.67
N PHE A 188 4.00 -16.88 -9.09
CA PHE A 188 4.00 -16.47 -10.50
C PHE A 188 5.28 -15.71 -10.93
N PHE A 189 6.26 -15.50 -10.04
CA PHE A 189 7.53 -14.86 -10.37
C PHE A 189 8.69 -15.87 -10.44
N GLY A 190 9.16 -16.17 -11.64
CA GLY A 190 10.27 -17.09 -11.87
C GLY A 190 9.89 -18.56 -11.65
N ASP A 191 10.88 -19.43 -11.64
CA ASP A 191 10.75 -20.88 -11.59
C ASP A 191 11.25 -21.47 -10.27
N GLY A 192 11.04 -22.77 -10.08
CA GLY A 192 11.52 -23.54 -8.94
C GLY A 192 10.40 -24.31 -8.22
N LEU A 193 10.78 -25.36 -7.49
CA LEU A 193 9.83 -26.27 -6.82
C LEU A 193 9.03 -25.57 -5.73
N VAL A 194 9.62 -24.60 -5.00
CA VAL A 194 8.90 -23.81 -4.01
C VAL A 194 7.82 -22.97 -4.69
N LYS A 195 8.17 -22.26 -5.77
CA LYS A 195 7.21 -21.43 -6.51
C LYS A 195 6.10 -22.27 -7.12
N LYS A 196 6.46 -23.45 -7.64
CA LYS A 196 5.45 -24.44 -8.10
C LYS A 196 4.53 -24.87 -6.98
N ALA A 197 5.04 -25.13 -5.78
CA ALA A 197 4.21 -25.47 -4.62
C ALA A 197 3.20 -24.37 -4.27
N TYR A 198 3.60 -23.08 -4.37
CA TYR A 198 2.68 -21.94 -4.19
C TYR A 198 1.61 -21.91 -5.28
N GLN A 199 1.97 -22.23 -6.53
CA GLN A 199 1.01 -22.32 -7.65
C GLN A 199 0.02 -23.46 -7.44
N ASP A 200 0.52 -24.67 -7.13
CA ASP A 200 -0.28 -25.86 -6.93
C ASP A 200 -1.26 -25.71 -5.75
N ALA A 201 -0.82 -25.03 -4.68
CA ALA A 201 -1.65 -24.69 -3.53
C ALA A 201 -2.56 -23.47 -3.76
N ASN A 202 -2.50 -22.86 -4.95
CA ASN A 202 -3.24 -21.62 -5.28
C ASN A 202 -3.06 -20.53 -4.19
N ILE A 203 -1.82 -20.29 -3.79
CA ILE A 203 -1.49 -19.20 -2.85
C ILE A 203 -1.55 -17.88 -3.60
N SER A 204 -2.67 -17.20 -3.49
CA SER A 204 -2.91 -15.88 -4.08
C SER A 204 -3.53 -14.94 -3.06
N ALA A 205 -3.11 -13.65 -3.11
CA ALA A 205 -3.67 -12.60 -2.29
C ALA A 205 -4.99 -12.10 -2.89
N GLY A 206 -6.07 -12.81 -2.60
CA GLY A 206 -7.40 -12.51 -3.10
C GLY A 206 -8.37 -13.67 -2.87
N GLY A 207 -9.53 -13.57 -3.49
CA GLY A 207 -10.57 -14.61 -3.37
C GLY A 207 -11.38 -14.49 -2.07
N ASN A 208 -12.22 -15.49 -1.86
CA ASN A 208 -13.14 -15.54 -0.70
C ASN A 208 -12.43 -16.09 0.55
N GLN A 209 -11.41 -15.39 1.01
CA GLN A 209 -10.67 -15.69 2.24
C GLN A 209 -10.34 -14.38 2.97
N THR A 210 -10.16 -14.43 4.27
CA THR A 210 -9.67 -13.32 5.10
C THR A 210 -8.14 -13.24 5.07
N LEU A 211 -7.56 -12.12 5.56
CA LEU A 211 -6.11 -12.02 5.76
C LEU A 211 -5.60 -13.07 6.77
N ALA A 212 -6.41 -13.43 7.78
CA ALA A 212 -6.06 -14.46 8.74
C ALA A 212 -5.94 -15.83 8.07
N GLU A 213 -6.95 -16.25 7.31
CA GLU A 213 -6.95 -17.52 6.58
C GLU A 213 -5.82 -17.56 5.54
N PHE A 214 -5.59 -16.46 4.84
CA PHE A 214 -4.44 -16.36 3.92
C PHE A 214 -3.11 -16.56 4.64
N ALA A 215 -2.91 -15.88 5.79
CA ALA A 215 -1.68 -15.98 6.57
C ALA A 215 -1.44 -17.40 7.10
N ASP A 216 -2.49 -18.08 7.55
CA ASP A 216 -2.41 -19.47 7.99
C ASP A 216 -2.10 -20.43 6.84
N ARG A 217 -2.67 -20.22 5.66
CA ARG A 217 -2.39 -21.01 4.45
C ARG A 217 -0.96 -20.83 3.97
N ILE A 218 -0.48 -19.58 3.86
CA ILE A 218 0.89 -19.33 3.37
C ILE A 218 1.95 -19.79 4.37
N ALA A 219 1.65 -19.84 5.68
CA ALA A 219 2.54 -20.37 6.70
C ALA A 219 2.76 -21.89 6.57
N GLN A 220 1.90 -22.61 5.86
CA GLN A 220 2.09 -24.04 5.55
C GLN A 220 3.03 -24.26 4.36
N MET A 221 3.35 -23.21 3.61
CA MET A 221 4.21 -23.31 2.43
C MET A 221 5.68 -23.23 2.80
N PRO A 222 6.56 -23.89 2.05
CA PRO A 222 8.00 -23.72 2.26
C PRO A 222 8.42 -22.31 1.88
N LEU A 223 9.38 -21.74 2.64
CA LEU A 223 10.08 -20.53 2.25
C LEU A 223 11.02 -20.82 1.09
N ALA A 224 11.11 -19.92 0.13
CA ALA A 224 12.02 -20.06 -1.02
C ALA A 224 13.48 -19.80 -0.61
N TYR A 225 13.71 -19.02 0.46
CA TYR A 225 15.04 -18.64 0.93
C TYR A 225 15.08 -18.60 2.45
N GLN A 226 16.30 -18.67 2.99
CA GLN A 226 16.51 -18.43 4.42
C GLN A 226 16.14 -16.98 4.77
N PRO A 227 15.36 -16.73 5.84
CA PRO A 227 15.03 -15.39 6.27
C PRO A 227 16.26 -14.50 6.41
N GLY A 228 16.24 -13.33 5.77
CA GLY A 228 17.32 -12.36 5.75
C GLY A 228 18.44 -12.62 4.75
N SER A 229 18.39 -13.70 3.97
CA SER A 229 19.49 -14.04 3.06
C SER A 229 19.33 -13.51 1.65
N THR A 230 18.10 -13.34 1.20
CA THR A 230 17.80 -13.05 -0.21
C THR A 230 16.61 -12.10 -0.31
N TRP A 231 16.74 -11.09 -1.16
CA TRP A 231 15.60 -10.27 -1.55
C TRP A 231 14.81 -11.00 -2.64
N ASP A 232 13.56 -11.32 -2.33
CA ASP A 232 12.63 -11.90 -3.29
C ASP A 232 11.25 -11.25 -3.12
N TYR A 233 10.73 -10.67 -4.21
CA TYR A 233 9.44 -10.00 -4.19
C TYR A 233 8.31 -10.98 -3.91
N SER A 234 7.46 -10.70 -2.93
CA SER A 234 6.63 -11.73 -2.31
C SER A 234 5.34 -11.22 -1.69
N ASN A 235 4.53 -12.16 -1.19
CA ASN A 235 3.35 -11.91 -0.35
C ASN A 235 3.69 -11.35 1.05
N SER A 236 4.91 -10.90 1.29
CA SER A 236 5.35 -10.39 2.61
C SER A 236 4.45 -9.28 3.14
N THR A 237 3.99 -8.36 2.28
CA THR A 237 3.17 -7.23 2.74
C THR A 237 1.71 -7.65 3.00
N ASP A 238 1.24 -8.74 2.40
CA ASP A 238 -0.05 -9.33 2.78
C ASP A 238 0.02 -9.93 4.19
N VAL A 239 1.10 -10.64 4.50
CA VAL A 239 1.39 -11.15 5.86
C VAL A 239 1.58 -9.98 6.83
N LEU A 240 2.24 -8.89 6.42
CA LEU A 240 2.37 -7.67 7.23
C LEU A 240 0.98 -7.05 7.52
N GLY A 241 0.05 -7.09 6.56
CA GLY A 241 -1.33 -6.69 6.79
C GLY A 241 -1.96 -7.45 7.96
N ARG A 242 -1.77 -8.77 8.00
CA ARG A 242 -2.25 -9.59 9.14
C ARG A 242 -1.52 -9.24 10.45
N VAL A 243 -0.23 -8.96 10.41
CA VAL A 243 0.51 -8.49 11.59
C VAL A 243 -0.08 -7.18 12.13
N ILE A 244 -0.43 -6.24 11.23
CA ILE A 244 -1.11 -4.98 11.59
C ILE A 244 -2.48 -5.25 12.24
N GLU A 245 -3.28 -6.18 11.69
CA GLU A 245 -4.57 -6.54 12.28
C GLU A 245 -4.41 -7.04 13.72
N VAL A 246 -3.46 -7.95 13.94
CA VAL A 246 -3.19 -8.48 15.29
C VAL A 246 -2.68 -7.39 16.23
N ALA A 247 -1.72 -6.58 15.79
CA ALA A 247 -1.14 -5.52 16.61
C ALA A 247 -2.15 -4.38 16.90
N SER A 248 -3.06 -4.07 15.97
CA SER A 248 -4.04 -3.01 16.13
C SER A 248 -5.34 -3.48 16.80
N GLY A 249 -5.68 -4.77 16.69
CA GLY A 249 -6.98 -5.31 17.09
C GLY A 249 -8.13 -4.89 16.15
N GLN A 250 -7.83 -4.45 14.93
CA GLN A 250 -8.78 -3.96 13.93
C GLN A 250 -8.53 -4.65 12.59
N SER A 251 -9.50 -4.64 11.66
CA SER A 251 -9.20 -5.01 10.28
C SER A 251 -8.16 -4.06 9.69
N LEU A 252 -7.42 -4.52 8.68
CA LEU A 252 -6.39 -3.71 8.03
C LEU A 252 -6.99 -2.39 7.51
N TYR A 253 -8.15 -2.45 6.83
CA TYR A 253 -8.78 -1.23 6.30
C TYR A 253 -9.26 -0.30 7.41
N THR A 254 -9.88 -0.82 8.45
CA THR A 254 -10.32 0.00 9.59
C THR A 254 -9.15 0.76 10.21
N HIS A 255 -8.02 0.07 10.39
CA HIS A 255 -6.81 0.70 10.91
C HIS A 255 -6.22 1.75 9.96
N LEU A 256 -6.06 1.41 8.68
CA LEU A 256 -5.58 2.34 7.65
C LEU A 256 -6.47 3.57 7.56
N LYS A 257 -7.79 3.36 7.50
CA LYS A 257 -8.77 4.43 7.37
C LYS A 257 -8.69 5.41 8.53
N ALA A 258 -8.75 4.91 9.76
CA ALA A 258 -8.78 5.75 10.97
C ALA A 258 -7.45 6.48 11.22
N ARG A 259 -6.31 5.82 10.97
CA ARG A 259 -5.01 6.35 11.36
C ARG A 259 -4.30 7.14 10.25
N LEU A 260 -4.55 6.81 9.00
CA LEU A 260 -3.81 7.34 7.86
C LEU A 260 -4.72 7.98 6.80
N LEU A 261 -5.69 7.24 6.24
CA LEU A 261 -6.42 7.70 5.06
C LEU A 261 -7.36 8.87 5.36
N ASP A 262 -8.28 8.75 6.32
CA ASP A 262 -9.19 9.84 6.69
C ASP A 262 -8.43 11.09 7.18
N PRO A 263 -7.43 10.98 8.08
CA PRO A 263 -6.67 12.14 8.50
C PRO A 263 -5.86 12.81 7.37
N LEU A 264 -5.41 12.04 6.37
CA LEU A 264 -4.78 12.60 5.17
C LEU A 264 -5.79 13.15 4.16
N GLY A 265 -7.09 12.92 4.36
CA GLY A 265 -8.12 13.28 3.40
C GLY A 265 -8.11 12.43 2.12
N MET A 266 -7.60 11.21 2.21
CA MET A 266 -7.56 10.24 1.09
C MET A 266 -8.89 9.50 0.98
N THR A 267 -9.96 10.23 0.69
CA THR A 267 -11.35 9.73 0.73
C THR A 267 -11.68 8.75 -0.41
N ASP A 268 -10.90 8.74 -1.46
CA ASP A 268 -11.03 7.83 -2.59
C ASP A 268 -10.23 6.53 -2.44
N THR A 269 -9.38 6.43 -1.41
CA THR A 269 -8.51 5.28 -1.19
C THR A 269 -9.21 4.22 -0.35
N THR A 270 -9.42 3.04 -0.95
CA THR A 270 -10.20 1.95 -0.34
C THR A 270 -9.81 0.60 -0.96
N PHE A 271 -10.17 -0.51 -0.30
CA PHE A 271 -10.05 -1.84 -0.93
C PHE A 271 -11.17 -2.14 -1.93
N TYR A 272 -12.36 -1.55 -1.73
CA TYR A 272 -13.55 -1.80 -2.55
C TYR A 272 -14.28 -0.50 -2.85
N VAL A 273 -15.01 -0.50 -3.94
CA VAL A 273 -15.83 0.62 -4.42
C VAL A 273 -17.28 0.13 -4.57
N PRO A 274 -18.03 -0.05 -3.46
CA PRO A 274 -19.39 -0.58 -3.52
C PRO A 274 -20.40 0.45 -4.04
N GLU A 275 -20.12 1.75 -3.93
CA GLU A 275 -21.06 2.81 -4.28
C GLU A 275 -21.14 3.02 -5.80
N PRO A 276 -22.34 2.89 -6.45
CA PRO A 276 -22.47 3.01 -7.91
C PRO A 276 -21.90 4.31 -8.48
N ALA A 277 -22.10 5.44 -7.80
CA ALA A 277 -21.58 6.74 -8.24
C ALA A 277 -20.04 6.76 -8.32
N ARG A 278 -19.36 6.08 -7.40
CA ARG A 278 -17.89 5.93 -7.40
C ARG A 278 -17.43 4.87 -8.39
N GLN A 279 -18.20 3.80 -8.61
CA GLN A 279 -17.89 2.77 -9.61
C GLN A 279 -17.77 3.35 -11.02
N ALA A 280 -18.58 4.39 -11.32
CA ALA A 280 -18.51 5.09 -12.58
C ALA A 280 -17.18 5.83 -12.83
N ARG A 281 -16.35 5.99 -11.82
CA ARG A 281 -15.01 6.62 -11.88
C ARG A 281 -13.88 5.61 -12.01
N ILE A 282 -14.14 4.30 -12.00
CA ILE A 282 -13.09 3.28 -12.07
C ILE A 282 -12.47 3.26 -13.47
N ALA A 283 -11.15 3.43 -13.54
CA ALA A 283 -10.39 3.31 -14.76
C ALA A 283 -10.21 1.83 -15.15
N GLU A 284 -10.42 1.52 -16.43
CA GLU A 284 -10.36 0.17 -16.97
C GLU A 284 -9.22 0.05 -18.01
N PRO A 285 -8.54 -1.11 -18.06
CA PRO A 285 -7.58 -1.41 -19.11
C PRO A 285 -8.31 -1.73 -20.44
N TRP A 286 -7.55 -1.82 -21.54
CA TRP A 286 -8.07 -2.44 -22.75
C TRP A 286 -8.61 -3.85 -22.47
N PRO A 287 -9.69 -4.30 -23.18
CA PRO A 287 -10.28 -5.63 -22.95
C PRO A 287 -9.29 -6.78 -23.11
N ASP A 288 -8.27 -6.62 -23.96
CA ASP A 288 -7.20 -7.60 -24.21
C ASP A 288 -5.95 -7.38 -23.33
N ASP A 289 -5.96 -6.38 -22.43
CA ASP A 289 -4.85 -6.09 -21.48
C ASP A 289 -5.30 -6.26 -20.02
N ARG A 290 -6.08 -7.33 -19.74
CA ARG A 290 -6.65 -7.60 -18.40
C ARG A 290 -5.85 -8.63 -17.59
N SER A 291 -4.53 -8.74 -17.81
CA SER A 291 -3.66 -9.63 -17.04
C SER A 291 -2.45 -8.88 -16.48
N ILE A 292 -2.24 -9.00 -15.18
CA ILE A 292 -1.05 -8.44 -14.50
C ILE A 292 0.13 -9.43 -14.43
N GLY A 293 -0.04 -10.63 -14.96
CA GLY A 293 0.94 -11.72 -14.98
C GLY A 293 0.31 -13.03 -15.45
N VAL A 294 1.05 -14.11 -15.35
CA VAL A 294 0.55 -15.45 -15.72
C VAL A 294 -0.61 -15.84 -14.79
N ASN A 295 -1.77 -16.10 -15.37
CA ASN A 295 -2.99 -16.48 -14.63
C ASN A 295 -3.45 -15.49 -13.53
N ALA A 296 -3.07 -14.22 -13.64
CA ALA A 296 -3.44 -13.20 -12.69
C ALA A 296 -4.31 -12.11 -13.37
N PRO A 297 -5.64 -12.27 -13.44
CA PRO A 297 -6.53 -11.29 -14.03
C PRO A 297 -6.55 -10.00 -13.20
N VAL A 298 -6.89 -8.91 -13.84
CA VAL A 298 -7.18 -7.64 -13.15
C VAL A 298 -8.38 -7.85 -12.25
N PHE A 299 -8.25 -7.57 -10.94
CA PHE A 299 -9.34 -7.72 -9.99
C PHE A 299 -10.44 -6.66 -10.20
N ASP A 300 -11.68 -7.01 -9.89
CA ASP A 300 -12.81 -6.07 -9.93
C ASP A 300 -13.05 -5.45 -8.56
N PRO A 301 -12.76 -4.15 -8.37
CA PRO A 301 -12.93 -3.50 -7.08
C PRO A 301 -14.40 -3.20 -6.73
N ARG A 302 -15.35 -3.47 -7.64
CA ARG A 302 -16.79 -3.36 -7.36
C ARG A 302 -17.28 -4.48 -6.45
N GLN A 303 -16.54 -5.59 -6.41
CA GLN A 303 -16.86 -6.74 -5.59
C GLN A 303 -16.18 -6.62 -4.22
N ILE A 304 -16.99 -6.70 -3.15
CA ILE A 304 -16.45 -6.75 -1.79
C ILE A 304 -15.89 -8.15 -1.57
N MET A 305 -14.60 -8.23 -1.29
CA MET A 305 -13.91 -9.48 -0.97
C MET A 305 -13.48 -9.45 0.50
N PRO A 306 -13.49 -10.59 1.21
CA PRO A 306 -13.07 -10.63 2.62
C PRO A 306 -11.60 -10.26 2.82
N MET A 307 -10.75 -10.47 1.81
CA MET A 307 -9.31 -10.21 1.90
C MET A 307 -8.95 -8.76 1.57
N GLU A 308 -8.53 -8.03 2.57
CA GLU A 308 -7.94 -6.70 2.46
C GLU A 308 -6.43 -6.85 2.14
N SER A 309 -6.07 -7.16 0.88
CA SER A 309 -4.67 -7.46 0.51
C SER A 309 -3.73 -6.28 0.78
N GLY A 310 -2.87 -6.41 1.78
CA GLY A 310 -1.82 -5.42 2.08
C GLY A 310 -0.75 -5.32 0.99
N GLY A 311 -0.63 -6.35 0.17
CA GLY A 311 0.31 -6.39 -0.96
C GLY A 311 -0.19 -5.73 -2.23
N GLY A 312 -1.52 -5.49 -2.40
CA GLY A 312 -1.98 -4.99 -3.68
C GLY A 312 -3.47 -4.66 -3.82
N GLY A 313 -4.24 -4.63 -2.74
CA GLY A 313 -5.70 -4.55 -2.81
C GLY A 313 -6.29 -3.15 -2.88
N LEU A 314 -5.52 -2.07 -2.68
CA LEU A 314 -6.09 -0.72 -2.68
C LEU A 314 -6.42 -0.21 -4.09
N VAL A 315 -7.49 0.55 -4.11
CA VAL A 315 -7.87 1.49 -5.16
C VAL A 315 -7.60 2.90 -4.65
N SER A 316 -7.18 3.82 -5.51
CA SER A 316 -6.93 5.22 -5.13
C SER A 316 -7.08 6.14 -6.33
N SER A 317 -7.14 7.44 -6.08
CA SER A 317 -7.05 8.50 -7.09
C SER A 317 -5.67 9.17 -7.08
N ALA A 318 -5.33 9.89 -8.15
CA ALA A 318 -4.07 10.63 -8.20
C ALA A 318 -3.99 11.73 -7.13
N PRO A 319 -5.05 12.51 -6.84
CA PRO A 319 -5.04 13.49 -5.75
C PRO A 319 -4.80 12.86 -4.37
N ASP A 320 -5.47 11.75 -4.06
CA ASP A 320 -5.28 11.06 -2.78
C ASP A 320 -3.83 10.61 -2.60
N TYR A 321 -3.29 9.94 -3.62
CA TYR A 321 -1.92 9.45 -3.55
C TYR A 321 -0.89 10.59 -3.51
N ALA A 322 -1.18 11.72 -4.17
CA ALA A 322 -0.34 12.92 -4.08
C ALA A 322 -0.31 13.50 -2.66
N ARG A 323 -1.40 13.46 -1.89
CA ARG A 323 -1.42 13.84 -0.47
C ARG A 323 -0.55 12.92 0.38
N PHE A 324 -0.59 11.61 0.11
CA PHE A 324 0.29 10.65 0.76
C PHE A 324 1.77 10.96 0.47
N LEU A 325 2.14 11.24 -0.79
CA LEU A 325 3.51 11.60 -1.15
C LEU A 325 3.93 12.96 -0.56
N LEU A 326 3.01 13.93 -0.50
CA LEU A 326 3.28 15.22 0.14
C LEU A 326 3.58 15.06 1.63
N MET A 327 2.85 14.21 2.32
CA MET A 327 3.11 13.86 3.72
C MET A 327 4.51 13.27 3.89
N LEU A 328 4.91 12.32 3.03
CA LEU A 328 6.25 11.73 3.05
C LEU A 328 7.33 12.78 2.76
N ARG A 329 7.15 13.58 1.69
CA ARG A 329 8.06 14.69 1.33
C ARG A 329 8.24 15.67 2.47
N ASN A 330 7.19 15.94 3.23
CA ASN A 330 7.20 16.87 4.36
C ASN A 330 7.75 16.25 5.67
N GLY A 331 8.50 15.15 5.59
CA GLY A 331 9.10 14.55 6.79
C GLY A 331 8.09 13.86 7.70
N GLY A 332 7.03 13.28 7.12
CA GLY A 332 5.99 12.55 7.85
C GLY A 332 4.87 13.42 8.42
N GLN A 333 4.67 14.63 7.89
CA GLN A 333 3.67 15.58 8.39
C GLN A 333 2.86 16.18 7.24
N LEU A 334 1.56 16.39 7.46
CA LEU A 334 0.68 17.12 6.55
C LEU A 334 -0.45 17.80 7.34
N ASP A 335 -0.86 19.01 6.92
CA ASP A 335 -1.96 19.79 7.50
C ASP A 335 -1.88 19.89 9.04
N GLY A 336 -0.68 20.15 9.56
CA GLY A 336 -0.43 20.28 11.01
C GLY A 336 -0.39 18.95 11.78
N LYS A 337 -0.73 17.82 11.15
CA LYS A 337 -0.71 16.50 11.77
C LYS A 337 0.56 15.72 11.41
N ARG A 338 1.18 15.09 12.42
CA ARG A 338 2.31 14.18 12.24
C ARG A 338 1.83 12.74 12.20
N TYR A 339 2.30 12.02 11.20
CA TYR A 339 2.00 10.59 10.96
C TYR A 339 3.21 9.71 11.29
N LEU A 340 4.41 10.18 10.93
CA LEU A 340 5.70 9.57 11.30
C LEU A 340 6.65 10.65 11.77
N SER A 341 7.57 10.30 12.65
CA SER A 341 8.69 11.18 12.98
C SER A 341 9.63 11.30 11.77
N PRO A 342 10.37 12.41 11.64
CA PRO A 342 11.40 12.53 10.61
C PRO A 342 12.46 11.42 10.69
N ALA A 343 12.78 10.96 11.89
CA ALA A 343 13.74 9.87 12.11
C ALA A 343 13.23 8.54 11.58
N THR A 344 11.97 8.19 11.86
CA THR A 344 11.35 6.96 11.34
C THR A 344 11.22 7.01 9.81
N LEU A 345 10.86 8.15 9.24
CA LEU A 345 10.79 8.29 7.79
C LEU A 345 12.17 8.17 7.13
N ALA A 346 13.20 8.82 7.67
CA ALA A 346 14.57 8.69 7.18
C ALA A 346 15.05 7.23 7.28
N PHE A 347 14.76 6.55 8.40
CA PHE A 347 15.02 5.13 8.57
C PHE A 347 14.27 4.29 7.54
N MET A 348 12.98 4.54 7.31
CA MET A 348 12.15 3.83 6.34
C MET A 348 12.68 3.91 4.90
N THR A 349 13.21 5.08 4.53
CA THR A 349 13.70 5.39 3.18
C THR A 349 15.21 5.23 3.01
N THR A 350 15.87 4.55 3.95
CA THR A 350 17.28 4.12 3.84
C THR A 350 17.34 2.71 3.25
N ASP A 351 18.47 2.35 2.62
CA ASP A 351 18.70 0.98 2.15
C ASP A 351 18.90 0.03 3.35
N HIS A 352 18.03 -0.96 3.46
CA HIS A 352 18.05 -1.99 4.50
C HIS A 352 18.67 -3.32 4.01
N LEU A 353 19.19 -3.37 2.80
CA LEU A 353 19.83 -4.56 2.26
C LEU A 353 21.34 -4.49 2.55
N SER A 354 21.81 -5.34 3.46
CA SER A 354 23.26 -5.49 3.64
C SER A 354 23.89 -6.09 2.37
N PRO A 355 25.20 -5.90 2.15
CA PRO A 355 25.91 -6.52 1.03
C PRO A 355 25.81 -8.05 0.97
N ALA A 356 25.50 -8.70 2.10
CA ALA A 356 25.32 -10.15 2.19
C ALA A 356 23.94 -10.62 1.68
N VAL A 357 22.97 -9.72 1.48
CA VAL A 357 21.66 -10.08 0.94
C VAL A 357 21.76 -10.28 -0.55
N LEU A 358 21.48 -11.50 -1.00
CA LEU A 358 21.47 -11.83 -2.42
C LEU A 358 20.26 -11.18 -3.11
N LYS A 359 20.46 -10.72 -4.33
CA LYS A 359 19.41 -10.22 -5.22
C LYS A 359 19.11 -11.29 -6.26
N THR A 360 17.83 -11.66 -6.37
CA THR A 360 17.41 -12.62 -7.41
C THR A 360 17.55 -11.99 -8.81
N PRO A 361 17.57 -12.79 -9.89
CA PRO A 361 17.55 -12.25 -11.26
C PRO A 361 16.35 -11.33 -11.55
N LEU A 362 15.27 -11.48 -10.78
CA LEU A 362 14.07 -10.64 -10.83
C LEU A 362 14.08 -9.53 -9.75
N TYR A 363 15.25 -8.93 -9.48
CA TYR A 363 15.35 -7.81 -8.57
C TYR A 363 14.66 -6.57 -9.15
N LEU A 364 13.39 -6.38 -8.78
CA LEU A 364 12.52 -5.34 -9.37
C LEU A 364 13.01 -3.90 -9.18
N PRO A 365 13.70 -3.52 -8.09
CA PRO A 365 14.27 -2.18 -7.97
C PRO A 365 15.28 -1.84 -9.07
N GLY A 366 15.99 -2.82 -9.60
CA GLY A 366 16.97 -2.65 -10.66
C GLY A 366 18.34 -2.13 -10.20
N PRO A 367 19.25 -1.88 -11.15
CA PRO A 367 20.59 -1.37 -10.86
C PRO A 367 20.56 -0.02 -10.16
N GLY A 368 21.48 0.20 -9.22
CA GLY A 368 21.63 1.46 -8.48
C GLY A 368 20.56 1.69 -7.41
N TYR A 369 19.80 0.65 -7.07
CA TYR A 369 18.81 0.69 -6.00
C TYR A 369 19.09 -0.37 -4.95
N GLY A 370 18.88 0.02 -3.69
CA GLY A 370 18.61 -0.84 -2.55
C GLY A 370 17.12 -0.93 -2.26
N PHE A 371 16.76 -1.40 -1.07
CA PHE A 371 15.37 -1.50 -0.64
C PHE A 371 15.23 -1.09 0.82
N GLY A 372 14.36 -0.13 1.07
CA GLY A 372 13.98 0.33 2.40
C GLY A 372 12.85 -0.50 2.99
N LEU A 373 12.05 0.11 3.84
CA LEU A 373 10.87 -0.52 4.43
C LEU A 373 9.62 -0.17 3.60
N GLY A 374 9.43 -0.90 2.48
CA GLY A 374 8.30 -0.74 1.56
C GLY A 374 8.57 0.08 0.30
N PHE A 375 9.81 0.55 0.08
CA PHE A 375 10.25 1.31 -1.09
C PHE A 375 11.56 0.78 -1.66
N ALA A 376 11.73 0.87 -2.99
CA ALA A 376 13.05 0.90 -3.59
C ALA A 376 13.69 2.25 -3.30
N VAL A 377 14.98 2.25 -2.95
CA VAL A 377 15.74 3.43 -2.56
C VAL A 377 16.97 3.57 -3.44
N ARG A 378 17.16 4.72 -4.06
CA ARG A 378 18.33 5.00 -4.92
C ARG A 378 19.61 5.08 -4.09
N THR A 379 20.58 4.23 -4.41
CA THR A 379 21.86 4.16 -3.71
C THR A 379 23.01 4.74 -4.54
N SER A 380 22.87 4.74 -5.88
CA SER A 380 23.89 5.20 -6.84
C SER A 380 23.29 6.11 -7.90
N ALA A 381 23.98 7.19 -8.24
CA ALA A 381 23.51 8.16 -9.22
C ALA A 381 23.64 7.62 -10.67
N GLY A 382 24.61 6.77 -10.97
CA GLY A 382 25.00 6.43 -12.34
C GLY A 382 24.65 5.02 -12.83
N GLU A 383 24.17 4.13 -11.97
CA GLU A 383 23.94 2.73 -12.36
C GLU A 383 22.59 2.48 -13.06
N ALA A 384 21.53 3.21 -12.72
CA ALA A 384 20.26 3.08 -13.41
C ALA A 384 20.24 3.87 -14.72
N ALA A 385 19.42 3.42 -15.68
CA ALA A 385 19.35 3.97 -17.03
C ALA A 385 18.56 5.30 -17.15
N TYR A 386 18.36 6.01 -16.05
CA TYR A 386 17.68 7.32 -16.00
C TYR A 386 18.21 8.17 -14.85
N PRO A 387 18.14 9.52 -14.98
CA PRO A 387 18.56 10.43 -13.93
C PRO A 387 17.73 10.29 -12.67
N ALA A 388 18.34 10.32 -11.51
CA ALA A 388 17.71 10.44 -10.20
C ALA A 388 18.78 10.75 -9.15
N SER A 389 18.36 11.25 -7.99
CA SER A 389 19.27 11.54 -6.89
C SER A 389 19.43 10.33 -5.96
N PRO A 390 20.62 10.06 -5.38
CA PRO A 390 20.70 9.19 -4.22
C PRO A 390 19.72 9.62 -3.12
N GLY A 391 19.03 8.64 -2.51
CA GLY A 391 17.95 8.90 -1.56
C GLY A 391 16.56 9.06 -2.19
N GLU A 392 16.45 9.11 -3.51
CA GLU A 392 15.13 8.97 -4.16
C GLU A 392 14.53 7.63 -3.80
N PHE A 393 13.21 7.60 -3.55
CA PHE A 393 12.49 6.36 -3.31
C PHE A 393 11.23 6.26 -4.17
N TYR A 394 10.90 5.03 -4.57
CA TYR A 394 9.80 4.80 -5.49
C TYR A 394 9.14 3.43 -5.30
N TRP A 395 7.96 3.29 -5.86
CA TRP A 395 7.36 2.00 -6.16
C TRP A 395 6.33 2.11 -7.29
N GLY A 396 5.75 0.97 -7.70
CA GLY A 396 4.76 0.96 -8.76
C GLY A 396 3.80 -0.21 -8.68
N GLY A 397 2.66 -0.07 -9.33
CA GLY A 397 1.59 -1.07 -9.42
C GLY A 397 1.67 -1.93 -10.68
N ALA A 398 1.21 -3.16 -10.58
CA ALA A 398 1.17 -4.10 -11.71
C ALA A 398 0.23 -3.66 -12.84
N GLY A 399 -0.81 -2.87 -12.50
CA GLY A 399 -1.75 -2.30 -13.47
C GLY A 399 -1.24 -1.12 -14.29
N GLY A 400 -0.03 -0.59 -13.98
CA GLY A 400 0.56 0.55 -14.70
C GLY A 400 0.78 1.79 -13.83
N THR A 401 0.27 1.83 -12.62
CA THR A 401 0.48 2.97 -11.70
C THR A 401 1.93 3.05 -11.23
N TYR A 402 2.39 4.27 -10.94
CA TYR A 402 3.78 4.53 -10.55
C TYR A 402 3.91 5.81 -9.72
N MET A 403 4.85 5.82 -8.80
CA MET A 403 5.19 7.02 -8.03
C MET A 403 6.66 7.07 -7.66
N TRP A 404 7.20 8.27 -7.45
CA TRP A 404 8.49 8.48 -6.79
C TRP A 404 8.54 9.80 -6.04
N VAL A 405 9.42 9.86 -5.07
CA VAL A 405 9.81 11.07 -4.34
C VAL A 405 11.31 11.21 -4.45
N ASP A 406 11.79 12.35 -4.90
CA ASP A 406 13.21 12.74 -4.90
C ASP A 406 13.42 13.89 -3.91
N PRO A 407 13.84 13.59 -2.67
CA PRO A 407 14.02 14.61 -1.64
C PRO A 407 15.10 15.65 -2.02
N ALA A 408 16.13 15.24 -2.75
CA ALA A 408 17.22 16.15 -3.16
C ALA A 408 16.78 17.18 -4.21
N GLN A 409 15.78 16.83 -5.03
CA GLN A 409 15.17 17.75 -5.99
C GLN A 409 13.90 18.41 -5.46
N ASP A 410 13.49 18.04 -4.24
CA ASP A 410 12.23 18.47 -3.63
C ASP A 410 11.02 18.21 -4.53
N LEU A 411 10.98 17.03 -5.15
CA LEU A 411 10.05 16.66 -6.21
C LEU A 411 9.36 15.33 -5.87
N PHE A 412 8.07 15.25 -6.21
CA PHE A 412 7.40 13.95 -6.29
C PHE A 412 6.46 13.88 -7.51
N VAL A 413 6.19 12.67 -7.94
CA VAL A 413 5.33 12.39 -9.10
C VAL A 413 4.38 11.25 -8.77
N VAL A 414 3.13 11.41 -9.22
CA VAL A 414 2.10 10.37 -9.27
C VAL A 414 1.73 10.14 -10.73
N PHE A 415 1.76 8.90 -11.14
CA PHE A 415 1.31 8.45 -12.46
C PHE A 415 0.29 7.34 -12.31
N MET A 416 -0.89 7.55 -12.84
CA MET A 416 -2.00 6.60 -12.78
C MET A 416 -2.39 6.18 -14.20
N MET A 417 -2.36 4.88 -14.44
CA MET A 417 -2.69 4.24 -15.70
C MET A 417 -3.22 2.82 -15.43
N GLN A 418 -4.15 2.35 -16.26
CA GLN A 418 -4.55 0.94 -16.26
C GLN A 418 -4.16 0.32 -17.60
N SER A 419 -2.88 -0.06 -17.71
CA SER A 419 -2.33 -0.78 -18.86
C SER A 419 -1.15 -1.66 -18.39
N PRO A 420 -1.44 -2.89 -17.94
CA PRO A 420 -0.44 -3.81 -17.42
C PRO A 420 0.74 -4.06 -18.36
N ARG A 421 0.51 -4.21 -19.67
CA ARG A 421 1.57 -4.46 -20.68
C ARG A 421 2.55 -3.31 -20.81
N GLN A 422 2.07 -2.06 -20.66
CA GLN A 422 2.88 -0.87 -20.90
C GLN A 422 3.60 -0.34 -19.66
N ARG A 423 3.41 -0.95 -18.48
CA ARG A 423 3.90 -0.42 -17.20
C ARG A 423 5.40 -0.15 -17.16
N VAL A 424 6.22 -1.01 -17.76
CA VAL A 424 7.68 -0.91 -17.64
C VAL A 424 8.25 0.20 -18.51
N PRO A 425 8.03 0.24 -19.86
CA PRO A 425 8.60 1.30 -20.70
C PRO A 425 8.12 2.69 -20.31
N TYR A 426 6.86 2.85 -19.88
CA TYR A 426 6.31 4.16 -19.50
C TYR A 426 6.98 4.75 -18.26
N ARG A 427 7.38 3.93 -17.29
CA ARG A 427 8.11 4.40 -16.11
C ARG A 427 9.42 5.08 -16.48
N SER A 428 10.21 4.46 -17.35
CA SER A 428 11.51 5.01 -17.77
C SER A 428 11.35 6.28 -18.62
N VAL A 429 10.41 6.29 -19.57
CA VAL A 429 10.14 7.47 -20.40
C VAL A 429 9.68 8.64 -19.53
N LEU A 430 8.70 8.42 -18.65
CA LEU A 430 8.18 9.47 -17.77
C LEU A 430 9.27 10.05 -16.87
N ARG A 431 10.14 9.22 -16.28
CA ARG A 431 11.27 9.68 -15.47
C ARG A 431 12.19 10.60 -16.25
N ASN A 432 12.56 10.20 -17.46
CA ASN A 432 13.43 11.01 -18.32
C ASN A 432 12.77 12.37 -18.65
N MET A 433 11.48 12.38 -18.99
CA MET A 433 10.77 13.59 -19.34
C MET A 433 10.61 14.55 -18.15
N VAL A 434 10.25 14.02 -16.97
CA VAL A 434 10.13 14.84 -15.74
C VAL A 434 11.50 15.40 -15.33
N ASN A 435 12.56 14.59 -15.32
CA ASN A 435 13.89 15.07 -14.98
C ASN A 435 14.38 16.12 -16.00
N ALA A 436 14.06 15.97 -17.29
CA ALA A 436 14.37 16.99 -18.29
C ALA A 436 13.61 18.32 -18.08
N ALA A 437 12.51 18.30 -17.36
CA ALA A 437 11.76 19.52 -17.04
C ALA A 437 12.35 20.31 -15.85
N VAL A 438 13.23 19.70 -15.05
CA VAL A 438 13.93 20.39 -13.95
C VAL A 438 15.01 21.28 -14.54
N ILE A 439 14.85 22.59 -14.47
CA ILE A 439 15.76 23.58 -15.05
C ILE A 439 16.55 24.39 -14.01
N GLU A 440 16.10 24.38 -12.76
CA GLU A 440 16.75 25.05 -11.65
C GLU A 440 16.82 24.15 -10.42
N ARG A 441 17.89 24.26 -9.65
CA ARG A 441 17.97 23.64 -8.32
C ARG A 441 17.24 24.52 -7.32
N LEU A 442 16.31 23.92 -6.58
CA LEU A 442 15.76 24.64 -5.41
C LEU A 442 16.80 24.67 -4.30
N PRO A 443 16.81 25.75 -3.48
CA PRO A 443 17.57 25.75 -2.23
C PRO A 443 17.16 24.52 -1.40
N ALA A 444 18.14 23.87 -0.78
CA ALA A 444 17.83 22.77 0.14
C ALA A 444 16.79 23.23 1.17
N ALA A 445 15.73 22.46 1.37
CA ALA A 445 14.75 22.75 2.41
C ALA A 445 15.49 22.76 3.76
N ARG A 446 15.41 23.90 4.48
CA ARG A 446 16.03 24.07 5.80
C ARG A 446 15.29 23.29 6.87
#